data_51411242f605ba44ed6e4eb7462b85db
#
_entry.id   51411242f605ba44ed6e4eb7462b85db
#
_cell.length_a   1.000
_cell.length_b   1.000
_cell.length_c   1.000
_cell.angle_alpha   90.00
_cell.angle_beta   90.00
_cell.angle_gamma   90.00
#
_symmetry.space_group_name_H-M   'P 1'
#
loop_
_entity.id
_entity.type
_entity.pdbx_description
1 polymer ?
#
loop_
_entity_poly.entity_id
_entity_poly.type
_entity_poly.pdbx_seq_one_letter_code
_entity_poly.pdbx_strand_id
1 'polypeptide(L)'
;EVAKEKKVDIIGLSGLITPSLDEMVQVASEMERLNLNLPLLIGGATTSKVHTAIKIEPKYSKSSIYIPDASKSVDVVRKLLSKESDNFQNDVKNEYKKLRLSRKSTNKVKYLPILEARKNKFSIDWASYTPPEPKTMEEIILEKFDLNEIVPFIDWTPFFLTWELKAKFPEVLKHKKYGSEASKLYRDAKILLDNIVQNKLLTANAILKIFPAKATNDDIKIYNSETDSFIKLHFLRQQVKKKQNQFCLSDFIVPSKLKKQDWIGAFSLTTGIGLEEIVNR
;
A
#
# COMPACT_ATOMS: atom_id res chain seq x y z
N GLU A 1 34.68 6.27 -1.84
CA GLU A 1 36.05 6.11 -2.36
C GLU A 1 36.09 6.50 -3.83
N VAL A 2 35.38 5.81 -4.73
CA VAL A 2 35.40 6.05 -6.19
C VAL A 2 35.06 7.49 -6.56
N ALA A 3 34.10 8.13 -5.90
CA ALA A 3 33.73 9.52 -6.18
C ALA A 3 34.88 10.50 -5.88
N LYS A 4 35.71 10.22 -4.86
CA LYS A 4 36.91 11.01 -4.55
C LYS A 4 38.04 10.75 -5.54
N GLU A 5 38.28 9.50 -5.89
CA GLU A 5 39.30 9.11 -6.87
C GLU A 5 39.01 9.69 -8.25
N LYS A 6 37.78 9.60 -8.71
CA LYS A 6 37.31 10.07 -10.00
C LYS A 6 37.09 11.58 -10.07
N LYS A 7 37.16 12.29 -8.93
CA LYS A 7 36.92 13.74 -8.81
C LYS A 7 35.60 14.15 -9.48
N VAL A 8 34.52 13.41 -9.18
CA VAL A 8 33.20 13.66 -9.76
C VAL A 8 32.59 14.97 -9.20
N ASP A 9 31.78 15.63 -10.02
CA ASP A 9 31.10 16.88 -9.63
C ASP A 9 29.75 16.64 -8.98
N ILE A 10 29.11 15.48 -9.25
CA ILE A 10 27.75 15.14 -8.81
C ILE A 10 27.67 13.63 -8.57
N ILE A 11 26.86 13.24 -7.58
CA ILE A 11 26.51 11.84 -7.31
C ILE A 11 25.01 11.65 -7.61
N GLY A 12 24.67 10.58 -8.35
CA GLY A 12 23.29 10.21 -8.65
C GLY A 12 22.94 8.84 -8.06
N LEU A 13 21.79 8.76 -7.40
CA LEU A 13 21.21 7.50 -6.90
C LEU A 13 19.89 7.21 -7.63
N SER A 14 19.72 5.98 -8.10
CA SER A 14 18.50 5.53 -8.76
C SER A 14 17.91 4.35 -7.98
N GLY A 15 16.68 4.50 -7.51
CA GLY A 15 15.95 3.46 -6.75
C GLY A 15 14.88 2.79 -7.59
N LEU A 16 14.96 1.45 -7.72
CA LEU A 16 13.99 0.66 -8.45
C LEU A 16 13.01 -0.05 -7.52
N ILE A 17 13.45 -0.43 -6.33
CA ILE A 17 12.67 -1.19 -5.34
C ILE A 17 12.57 -0.43 -4.03
N THR A 18 11.53 -0.71 -3.23
CA THR A 18 11.27 0.00 -1.96
C THR A 18 12.46 0.01 -0.97
N PRO A 19 13.21 -1.10 -0.77
CA PRO A 19 14.39 -1.09 0.09
C PRO A 19 15.45 -0.05 -0.30
N SER A 20 15.56 0.31 -1.58
CA SER A 20 16.49 1.34 -2.05
C SER A 20 16.25 2.72 -1.41
N LEU A 21 15.04 2.99 -0.92
CA LEU A 21 14.70 4.26 -0.27
C LEU A 21 15.47 4.46 1.04
N ASP A 22 15.62 3.42 1.84
CA ASP A 22 16.34 3.48 3.11
C ASP A 22 17.85 3.53 2.86
N GLU A 23 18.34 2.81 1.85
CA GLU A 23 19.73 2.87 1.41
C GLU A 23 20.13 4.29 0.96
N MET A 24 19.26 4.99 0.23
CA MET A 24 19.50 6.38 -0.17
C MET A 24 19.63 7.33 1.02
N VAL A 25 18.86 7.09 2.09
CA VAL A 25 18.97 7.86 3.35
C VAL A 25 20.32 7.58 4.02
N GLN A 26 20.78 6.34 4.02
CA GLN A 26 22.08 5.96 4.59
C GLN A 26 23.23 6.58 3.78
N VAL A 27 23.17 6.50 2.44
CA VAL A 27 24.18 7.14 1.58
C VAL A 27 24.27 8.65 1.85
N ALA A 28 23.15 9.35 1.98
CA ALA A 28 23.13 10.77 2.31
C ALA A 28 23.80 11.04 3.69
N SER A 29 23.51 10.20 4.68
CA SER A 29 24.14 10.31 6.02
C SER A 29 25.65 10.03 5.98
N GLU A 30 26.09 9.06 5.16
CA GLU A 30 27.51 8.76 4.99
C GLU A 30 28.24 9.87 4.23
N MET A 31 27.62 10.47 3.23
CA MET A 31 28.17 11.62 2.53
C MET A 31 28.38 12.79 3.48
N GLU A 32 27.45 13.04 4.39
CA GLU A 32 27.61 14.05 5.44
C GLU A 32 28.77 13.69 6.40
N ARG A 33 28.81 12.46 6.89
CA ARG A 33 29.86 11.96 7.80
C ARG A 33 31.26 12.07 7.18
N LEU A 34 31.36 11.85 5.87
CA LEU A 34 32.63 11.92 5.12
C LEU A 34 32.96 13.34 4.63
N ASN A 35 32.16 14.35 5.00
CA ASN A 35 32.30 15.74 4.55
C ASN A 35 32.42 15.87 3.02
N LEU A 36 31.63 15.09 2.28
CA LEU A 36 31.56 15.21 0.82
C LEU A 36 30.77 16.45 0.45
N ASN A 37 31.33 17.32 -0.38
CA ASN A 37 30.70 18.57 -0.79
C ASN A 37 30.09 18.48 -2.22
N LEU A 38 29.44 17.37 -2.54
CA LEU A 38 28.91 17.08 -3.87
C LEU A 38 27.37 17.11 -3.86
N PRO A 39 26.72 17.71 -4.87
CA PRO A 39 25.28 17.57 -5.02
C PRO A 39 24.88 16.10 -5.19
N LEU A 40 23.74 15.72 -4.58
CA LEU A 40 23.17 14.38 -4.64
C LEU A 40 21.87 14.41 -5.44
N LEU A 41 21.79 13.69 -6.55
CA LEU A 41 20.59 13.53 -7.34
C LEU A 41 19.86 12.23 -6.93
N ILE A 42 18.56 12.32 -6.72
CA ILE A 42 17.72 11.20 -6.30
C ILE A 42 16.67 10.93 -7.38
N GLY A 43 16.76 9.78 -8.02
CA GLY A 43 15.83 9.36 -9.07
C GLY A 43 15.44 7.89 -8.98
N GLY A 44 14.65 7.42 -9.93
CA GLY A 44 14.19 6.05 -10.04
C GLY A 44 12.71 5.86 -9.65
N ALA A 45 12.16 4.72 -10.05
CA ALA A 45 10.72 4.45 -10.03
C ALA A 45 10.07 4.54 -8.64
N THR A 46 10.79 4.18 -7.58
CA THR A 46 10.27 4.20 -6.21
C THR A 46 10.46 5.52 -5.47
N THR A 47 11.24 6.44 -6.04
CA THR A 47 11.57 7.71 -5.37
C THR A 47 10.48 8.77 -5.56
N SER A 48 10.44 9.74 -4.68
CA SER A 48 9.53 10.89 -4.80
C SER A 48 10.14 12.16 -4.20
N LYS A 49 9.70 13.31 -4.72
CA LYS A 49 10.09 14.62 -4.19
C LYS A 49 9.83 14.72 -2.67
N VAL A 50 8.72 14.14 -2.23
CA VAL A 50 8.32 14.16 -0.81
C VAL A 50 9.26 13.32 0.04
N HIS A 51 9.63 12.11 -0.40
CA HIS A 51 10.59 11.26 0.30
C HIS A 51 11.96 11.95 0.38
N THR A 52 12.43 12.49 -0.74
CA THR A 52 13.69 13.23 -0.78
C THR A 52 13.68 14.42 0.19
N ALA A 53 12.60 15.22 0.19
CA ALA A 53 12.47 16.39 1.06
C ALA A 53 12.38 16.07 2.55
N ILE A 54 11.79 14.91 2.93
CA ILE A 54 11.51 14.58 4.34
C ILE A 54 12.57 13.66 4.93
N LYS A 55 13.10 12.72 4.17
CA LYS A 55 13.98 11.66 4.67
C LYS A 55 15.44 11.84 4.29
N ILE A 56 15.73 12.27 3.06
CA ILE A 56 17.09 12.33 2.52
C ILE A 56 17.73 13.69 2.79
N GLU A 57 17.10 14.78 2.34
CA GLU A 57 17.68 16.13 2.44
C GLU A 57 18.02 16.55 3.89
N PRO A 58 17.25 16.20 4.93
CA PRO A 58 17.64 16.53 6.31
C PRO A 58 18.88 15.78 6.83
N LYS A 59 19.35 14.77 6.10
CA LYS A 59 20.53 13.97 6.47
C LYS A 59 21.82 14.43 5.79
N TYR A 60 21.70 15.38 4.86
CA TYR A 60 22.84 15.88 4.11
C TYR A 60 22.78 17.40 3.97
N SER A 61 23.81 18.11 4.45
CA SER A 61 23.87 19.58 4.50
C SER A 61 23.97 20.21 3.10
N LYS A 62 24.50 19.46 2.12
CA LYS A 62 24.57 19.88 0.73
C LYS A 62 23.26 19.56 0.00
N SER A 63 23.18 19.88 -1.27
CA SER A 63 21.92 19.72 -2.01
C SER A 63 21.61 18.27 -2.36
N SER A 64 20.41 17.82 -1.95
CA SER A 64 19.79 16.58 -2.40
C SER A 64 18.60 16.91 -3.30
N ILE A 65 18.65 16.56 -4.58
CA ILE A 65 17.68 17.02 -5.57
C ILE A 65 16.94 15.84 -6.19
N TYR A 66 15.61 15.86 -6.10
CA TYR A 66 14.76 14.86 -6.73
C TYR A 66 14.64 15.06 -8.23
N ILE A 67 14.87 13.99 -8.97
CA ILE A 67 14.77 13.90 -10.43
C ILE A 67 13.57 13.00 -10.77
N PRO A 68 12.47 13.55 -11.35
CA PRO A 68 11.27 12.76 -11.65
C PRO A 68 11.46 11.75 -12.79
N ASP A 69 12.33 12.05 -13.73
CA ASP A 69 12.71 11.15 -14.82
C ASP A 69 14.12 11.52 -15.37
N ALA A 70 14.75 10.58 -16.05
CA ALA A 70 16.12 10.75 -16.55
C ALA A 70 16.28 11.96 -17.51
N SER A 71 15.25 12.32 -18.28
CA SER A 71 15.30 13.45 -19.20
C SER A 71 15.48 14.80 -18.49
N LYS A 72 15.00 14.90 -17.25
CA LYS A 72 15.13 16.11 -16.42
C LYS A 72 16.50 16.25 -15.76
N SER A 73 17.30 15.19 -15.72
CA SER A 73 18.63 15.23 -15.12
C SER A 73 19.56 16.20 -15.80
N VAL A 74 19.50 16.29 -17.13
CA VAL A 74 20.37 17.18 -17.94
C VAL A 74 20.18 18.65 -17.55
N ASP A 75 18.95 19.11 -17.44
CA ASP A 75 18.66 20.50 -17.05
C ASP A 75 19.08 20.80 -15.61
N VAL A 76 18.89 19.85 -14.70
CA VAL A 76 19.29 19.98 -13.29
C VAL A 76 20.82 20.03 -13.18
N VAL A 77 21.52 19.13 -13.85
CA VAL A 77 23.01 19.11 -13.89
C VAL A 77 23.54 20.42 -14.45
N ARG A 78 22.98 20.91 -15.58
CA ARG A 78 23.37 22.19 -16.16
C ARG A 78 23.26 23.35 -15.16
N LYS A 79 22.14 23.42 -14.41
CA LYS A 79 21.93 24.46 -13.38
C LYS A 79 22.92 24.32 -12.24
N LEU A 80 23.19 23.09 -11.78
CA LEU A 80 24.15 22.83 -10.69
C LEU A 80 25.58 23.20 -11.04
N LEU A 81 25.97 23.07 -12.32
CA LEU A 81 27.31 23.40 -12.82
C LEU A 81 27.40 24.84 -13.36
N SER A 82 26.33 25.62 -13.31
CA SER A 82 26.29 27.00 -13.80
C SER A 82 26.59 28.01 -12.66
N LYS A 83 26.78 29.29 -13.03
CA LYS A 83 26.90 30.40 -12.08
C LYS A 83 25.63 30.63 -11.24
N GLU A 84 24.51 30.07 -11.63
CA GLU A 84 23.22 30.18 -10.93
C GLU A 84 23.01 29.03 -9.92
N SER A 85 24.00 28.19 -9.71
CA SER A 85 23.94 27.00 -8.85
C SER A 85 23.39 27.29 -7.45
N ASP A 86 23.91 28.33 -6.80
CA ASP A 86 23.53 28.68 -5.43
C ASP A 86 22.04 29.09 -5.33
N ASN A 87 21.58 29.90 -6.29
CA ASN A 87 20.17 30.30 -6.36
C ASN A 87 19.25 29.08 -6.56
N PHE A 88 19.62 28.22 -7.50
CA PHE A 88 18.85 27.01 -7.79
C PHE A 88 18.79 26.05 -6.57
N GLN A 89 19.91 25.85 -5.89
CA GLN A 89 19.98 25.02 -4.67
C GLN A 89 19.13 25.61 -3.54
N ASN A 90 19.15 26.93 -3.36
CA ASN A 90 18.33 27.62 -2.37
C ASN A 90 16.84 27.52 -2.67
N ASP A 91 16.43 27.61 -3.92
CA ASP A 91 15.06 27.42 -4.34
C ASP A 91 14.55 26.02 -4.02
N VAL A 92 15.34 24.98 -4.34
CA VAL A 92 15.01 23.60 -3.99
C VAL A 92 14.89 23.40 -2.48
N LYS A 93 15.83 23.94 -1.69
CA LYS A 93 15.77 23.88 -0.22
C LYS A 93 14.52 24.57 0.35
N ASN A 94 14.17 25.72 -0.19
CA ASN A 94 12.96 26.46 0.20
C ASN A 94 11.68 25.68 -0.16
N GLU A 95 11.62 25.07 -1.34
CA GLU A 95 10.52 24.20 -1.74
C GLU A 95 10.38 23.00 -0.78
N TYR A 96 11.47 22.33 -0.45
CA TYR A 96 11.47 21.20 0.48
C TYR A 96 11.07 21.62 1.90
N LYS A 97 11.50 22.81 2.34
CA LYS A 97 11.05 23.38 3.63
C LYS A 97 9.53 23.61 3.64
N LYS A 98 8.95 24.13 2.56
CA LYS A 98 7.49 24.28 2.41
C LYS A 98 6.79 22.93 2.44
N LEU A 99 7.32 21.90 1.75
CA LEU A 99 6.76 20.55 1.76
C LEU A 99 6.79 19.91 3.16
N ARG A 100 7.87 20.10 3.92
CA ARG A 100 7.95 19.63 5.32
C ARG A 100 6.94 20.34 6.22
N LEU A 101 6.80 21.66 6.09
CA LEU A 101 5.84 22.44 6.88
C LEU A 101 4.39 22.07 6.56
N SER A 102 4.04 21.93 5.29
CA SER A 102 2.70 21.53 4.89
C SER A 102 2.31 20.15 5.42
N ARG A 103 3.26 19.21 5.51
CA ARG A 103 3.01 17.91 6.13
C ARG A 103 3.00 17.91 7.65
N LYS A 104 3.73 18.81 8.30
CA LYS A 104 3.60 19.00 9.75
C LYS A 104 2.25 19.61 10.12
N SER A 105 1.65 20.41 9.22
CA SER A 105 0.32 21.00 9.38
C SER A 105 -0.83 20.12 8.90
N THR A 106 -0.57 19.05 8.12
CA THR A 106 -1.61 18.07 7.82
C THR A 106 -2.05 17.45 9.13
N ASN A 107 -3.28 17.73 9.48
CA ASN A 107 -4.01 17.33 10.68
C ASN A 107 -3.41 16.10 11.33
N LYS A 108 -2.80 16.27 12.51
CA LYS A 108 -2.50 15.14 13.40
C LYS A 108 -3.83 14.44 13.59
N VAL A 109 -3.96 13.25 13.03
CA VAL A 109 -5.15 12.42 13.21
C VAL A 109 -5.39 12.36 14.73
N LYS A 110 -6.51 12.95 15.18
CA LYS A 110 -6.86 12.92 16.59
C LYS A 110 -7.46 11.55 16.88
N TYR A 111 -6.84 10.82 17.79
CA TYR A 111 -7.35 9.55 18.27
C TYR A 111 -8.14 9.76 19.57
N LEU A 112 -9.22 8.99 19.70
CA LEU A 112 -9.95 8.87 20.97
C LEU A 112 -9.27 7.83 21.86
N PRO A 113 -9.28 8.01 23.18
CA PRO A 113 -8.99 6.92 24.12
C PRO A 113 -9.90 5.72 23.83
N ILE A 114 -9.39 4.51 24.02
CA ILE A 114 -10.15 3.28 23.71
C ILE A 114 -11.50 3.20 24.44
N LEU A 115 -11.56 3.68 25.68
CA LEU A 115 -12.80 3.69 26.45
C LEU A 115 -13.86 4.63 25.84
N GLU A 116 -13.46 5.78 25.30
CA GLU A 116 -14.37 6.68 24.59
C GLU A 116 -14.81 6.10 23.25
N ALA A 117 -13.88 5.46 22.51
CA ALA A 117 -14.21 4.79 21.27
C ALA A 117 -15.24 3.65 21.50
N ARG A 118 -15.10 2.90 22.59
CA ARG A 118 -16.08 1.85 22.99
C ARG A 118 -17.45 2.42 23.37
N LYS A 119 -17.50 3.60 23.99
CA LYS A 119 -18.79 4.28 24.30
C LYS A 119 -19.54 4.69 23.03
N ASN A 120 -18.79 5.05 21.98
CA ASN A 120 -19.34 5.46 20.69
C ASN A 120 -19.28 4.33 19.64
N LYS A 121 -19.38 3.06 20.07
CA LYS A 121 -19.44 1.91 19.18
C LYS A 121 -20.73 1.91 18.34
N PHE A 122 -20.68 1.22 17.21
CA PHE A 122 -21.89 0.90 16.46
C PHE A 122 -22.72 -0.14 17.23
N SER A 123 -24.03 -0.01 17.18
CA SER A 123 -24.95 -0.93 17.87
C SER A 123 -26.07 -1.35 16.94
N ILE A 124 -26.27 -2.63 16.80
CA ILE A 124 -27.40 -3.24 16.07
C ILE A 124 -28.53 -3.47 17.06
N ASP A 125 -29.77 -3.22 16.64
CA ASP A 125 -30.94 -3.63 17.37
C ASP A 125 -31.16 -5.15 17.21
N TRP A 126 -30.53 -5.90 18.08
CA TRP A 126 -30.64 -7.36 18.09
C TRP A 126 -32.04 -7.87 18.52
N ALA A 127 -32.94 -7.01 19.00
CA ALA A 127 -34.30 -7.42 19.25
C ALA A 127 -35.07 -7.63 17.94
N SER A 128 -34.94 -6.70 17.02
CA SER A 128 -35.62 -6.73 15.73
C SER A 128 -34.85 -7.53 14.64
N TYR A 129 -33.50 -7.70 14.78
CA TYR A 129 -32.69 -8.39 13.81
C TYR A 129 -32.33 -9.81 14.24
N THR A 130 -32.52 -10.76 13.35
CA THR A 130 -32.04 -12.14 13.51
C THR A 130 -31.06 -12.46 12.38
N PRO A 131 -29.82 -12.87 12.70
CA PRO A 131 -28.85 -13.26 11.67
C PRO A 131 -29.38 -14.43 10.82
N PRO A 132 -29.16 -14.40 9.49
CA PRO A 132 -29.56 -15.51 8.63
C PRO A 132 -28.67 -16.72 8.93
N GLU A 133 -29.30 -17.90 8.98
CA GLU A 133 -28.58 -19.15 9.13
C GLU A 133 -27.86 -19.52 7.82
N PRO A 134 -26.57 -19.90 7.86
CA PRO A 134 -25.85 -20.36 6.69
C PRO A 134 -26.44 -21.65 6.13
N LYS A 135 -26.44 -21.77 4.80
CA LYS A 135 -26.90 -23.01 4.14
C LYS A 135 -26.00 -24.20 4.42
N THR A 136 -24.72 -23.97 4.66
CA THR A 136 -23.74 -24.98 5.04
C THR A 136 -22.67 -24.36 5.95
N MET A 137 -22.14 -25.15 6.87
CA MET A 137 -20.96 -24.85 7.69
C MET A 137 -19.82 -25.81 7.36
N GLU A 138 -19.97 -26.64 6.35
CA GLU A 138 -18.91 -27.51 5.89
C GLU A 138 -17.73 -26.69 5.32
N GLU A 139 -16.56 -27.27 5.41
CA GLU A 139 -15.35 -26.71 4.82
C GLU A 139 -15.41 -26.90 3.30
N ILE A 140 -15.23 -25.81 2.58
CA ILE A 140 -15.18 -25.82 1.11
C ILE A 140 -13.74 -25.62 0.69
N ILE A 141 -13.16 -26.64 0.05
CA ILE A 141 -11.80 -26.60 -0.50
C ILE A 141 -11.91 -26.51 -2.02
N LEU A 142 -11.32 -25.47 -2.61
CA LEU A 142 -11.24 -25.23 -4.03
C LEU A 142 -9.78 -25.37 -4.47
N GLU A 143 -9.44 -26.49 -5.07
CA GLU A 143 -8.12 -26.73 -5.62
C GLU A 143 -8.11 -26.50 -7.13
N LYS A 144 -7.08 -25.81 -7.62
CA LYS A 144 -6.88 -25.50 -9.05
C LYS A 144 -8.13 -24.90 -9.68
N PHE A 145 -8.72 -23.93 -8.95
CA PHE A 145 -9.95 -23.28 -9.39
C PHE A 145 -9.77 -22.64 -10.76
N ASP A 146 -10.79 -22.72 -11.62
CA ASP A 146 -10.70 -22.24 -13.01
C ASP A 146 -10.49 -20.70 -13.03
N LEU A 147 -9.34 -20.28 -13.57
CA LEU A 147 -9.01 -18.87 -13.69
C LEU A 147 -9.99 -18.11 -14.59
N ASN A 148 -10.63 -18.78 -15.56
CA ASN A 148 -11.66 -18.14 -16.41
C ASN A 148 -12.83 -17.62 -15.58
N GLU A 149 -13.20 -18.30 -14.50
CA GLU A 149 -14.27 -17.86 -13.60
C GLU A 149 -13.84 -16.66 -12.74
N ILE A 150 -12.54 -16.47 -12.49
CA ILE A 150 -12.00 -15.35 -11.68
C ILE A 150 -11.85 -14.08 -12.51
N VAL A 151 -11.44 -14.20 -13.77
CA VAL A 151 -11.12 -13.07 -14.67
C VAL A 151 -12.20 -11.98 -14.71
N PRO A 152 -13.50 -12.29 -14.78
CA PRO A 152 -14.56 -11.26 -14.79
C PRO A 152 -14.63 -10.40 -13.53
N PHE A 153 -14.07 -10.86 -12.42
CA PHE A 153 -14.10 -10.19 -11.10
C PHE A 153 -12.83 -9.41 -10.79
N ILE A 154 -11.88 -9.29 -11.72
CA ILE A 154 -10.63 -8.54 -11.51
C ILE A 154 -10.97 -7.05 -11.35
N ASP A 155 -10.61 -6.46 -10.21
CA ASP A 155 -10.54 -5.00 -10.05
C ASP A 155 -9.24 -4.48 -10.66
N TRP A 156 -9.37 -3.81 -11.81
CA TRP A 156 -8.24 -3.23 -12.53
C TRP A 156 -7.70 -1.94 -11.91
N THR A 157 -8.44 -1.32 -10.98
CA THR A 157 -8.01 -0.05 -10.36
C THR A 157 -6.68 -0.17 -9.62
N PRO A 158 -6.44 -1.20 -8.75
CA PRO A 158 -5.16 -1.39 -8.10
C PRO A 158 -4.01 -1.63 -9.08
N PHE A 159 -4.27 -2.34 -10.19
CA PHE A 159 -3.28 -2.53 -11.25
C PHE A 159 -2.78 -1.19 -11.80
N PHE A 160 -3.68 -0.29 -12.20
CA PHE A 160 -3.30 1.03 -12.72
C PHE A 160 -2.63 1.89 -11.66
N LEU A 161 -3.04 1.81 -10.40
CA LEU A 161 -2.41 2.53 -9.30
C LEU A 161 -0.96 2.09 -9.05
N THR A 162 -0.65 0.80 -9.22
CA THR A 162 0.72 0.27 -9.13
C THR A 162 1.63 0.86 -10.22
N TRP A 163 1.07 1.15 -11.40
CA TRP A 163 1.75 1.85 -12.49
C TRP A 163 1.68 3.38 -12.38
N GLU A 164 1.31 3.91 -11.22
CA GLU A 164 1.18 5.35 -10.91
C GLU A 164 0.14 6.10 -11.76
N LEU A 165 -0.74 5.41 -12.44
CA LEU A 165 -1.85 6.00 -13.18
C LEU A 165 -3.03 6.26 -12.23
N LYS A 166 -3.06 7.45 -11.62
CA LYS A 166 -3.93 7.82 -10.49
C LYS A 166 -5.39 8.12 -10.90
N ALA A 167 -6.03 7.19 -11.57
CA ALA A 167 -7.46 7.26 -11.88
C ALA A 167 -8.10 5.87 -11.73
N LYS A 168 -9.41 5.81 -11.50
CA LYS A 168 -10.15 4.56 -11.40
C LYS A 168 -10.36 3.93 -12.76
N PHE A 169 -10.46 2.62 -12.83
CA PHE A 169 -10.92 1.91 -14.01
C PHE A 169 -12.47 1.93 -14.05
N PRO A 170 -13.10 2.15 -15.23
CA PRO A 170 -12.50 2.29 -16.56
C PRO A 170 -12.10 3.72 -16.96
N GLU A 171 -12.37 4.75 -16.13
CA GLU A 171 -12.15 6.16 -16.47
C GLU A 171 -10.68 6.49 -16.78
N VAL A 172 -9.74 5.74 -16.21
CA VAL A 172 -8.30 5.88 -16.47
C VAL A 172 -7.97 5.75 -17.96
N LEU A 173 -8.71 4.93 -18.71
CA LEU A 173 -8.50 4.72 -20.16
C LEU A 173 -8.85 5.95 -21.01
N LYS A 174 -9.73 6.83 -20.48
CA LYS A 174 -10.16 8.08 -21.13
C LYS A 174 -9.50 9.31 -20.53
N HIS A 175 -8.56 9.15 -19.61
CA HIS A 175 -7.94 10.27 -18.90
C HIS A 175 -7.08 11.11 -19.85
N LYS A 176 -7.28 12.46 -19.83
CA LYS A 176 -6.60 13.39 -20.75
C LYS A 176 -5.09 13.29 -20.77
N LYS A 177 -4.46 12.98 -19.63
CA LYS A 177 -3.00 12.93 -19.47
C LYS A 177 -2.41 11.54 -19.76
N TYR A 178 -3.08 10.47 -19.34
CA TYR A 178 -2.52 9.09 -19.42
C TYR A 178 -3.43 8.08 -20.11
N GLY A 179 -4.52 8.49 -20.74
CA GLY A 179 -5.46 7.55 -21.34
C GLY A 179 -4.84 6.68 -22.44
N SER A 180 -3.97 7.24 -23.27
CA SER A 180 -3.24 6.50 -24.30
C SER A 180 -2.33 5.43 -23.71
N GLU A 181 -1.54 5.80 -22.68
CA GLU A 181 -0.63 4.89 -21.99
C GLU A 181 -1.38 3.82 -21.19
N ALA A 182 -2.42 4.21 -20.47
CA ALA A 182 -3.30 3.28 -19.77
C ALA A 182 -3.96 2.27 -20.71
N SER A 183 -4.41 2.71 -21.89
CA SER A 183 -5.03 1.83 -22.89
C SER A 183 -4.05 0.84 -23.49
N LYS A 184 -2.79 1.25 -23.69
CA LYS A 184 -1.72 0.35 -24.12
C LYS A 184 -1.42 -0.69 -23.04
N LEU A 185 -1.16 -0.22 -21.82
CA LEU A 185 -0.88 -1.08 -20.67
C LEU A 185 -2.00 -2.10 -20.40
N TYR A 186 -3.26 -1.67 -20.53
CA TYR A 186 -4.41 -2.56 -20.35
C TYR A 186 -4.45 -3.66 -21.42
N ARG A 187 -4.16 -3.33 -22.68
CA ARG A 187 -4.09 -4.34 -23.77
C ARG A 187 -2.98 -5.35 -23.52
N ASP A 188 -1.79 -4.87 -23.15
CA ASP A 188 -0.66 -5.74 -22.87
C ASP A 188 -0.95 -6.65 -21.68
N ALA A 189 -1.57 -6.12 -20.61
CA ALA A 189 -2.01 -6.90 -19.46
C ALA A 189 -3.07 -7.94 -19.82
N LYS A 190 -4.03 -7.61 -20.71
CA LYS A 190 -5.05 -8.55 -21.18
C LYS A 190 -4.42 -9.70 -21.98
N ILE A 191 -3.49 -9.42 -22.89
CA ILE A 191 -2.77 -10.43 -23.65
C ILE A 191 -2.01 -11.38 -22.72
N LEU A 192 -1.32 -10.83 -21.71
CA LEU A 192 -0.61 -11.63 -20.73
C LEU A 192 -1.57 -12.48 -19.89
N LEU A 193 -2.68 -11.91 -19.44
CA LEU A 193 -3.70 -12.61 -18.66
C LEU A 193 -4.31 -13.76 -19.47
N ASP A 194 -4.66 -13.53 -20.73
CA ASP A 194 -5.19 -14.55 -21.62
C ASP A 194 -4.19 -15.71 -21.81
N ASN A 195 -2.89 -15.39 -21.95
CA ASN A 195 -1.82 -16.41 -22.00
C ASN A 195 -1.72 -17.19 -20.68
N ILE A 196 -1.78 -16.53 -19.53
CA ILE A 196 -1.75 -17.18 -18.20
C ILE A 196 -2.92 -18.17 -18.06
N VAL A 197 -4.11 -17.74 -18.45
CA VAL A 197 -5.33 -18.53 -18.32
C VAL A 197 -5.31 -19.73 -19.29
N GLN A 198 -5.04 -19.49 -20.57
CA GLN A 198 -5.05 -20.53 -21.60
C GLN A 198 -4.00 -21.62 -21.36
N ASN A 199 -2.82 -21.23 -20.93
CA ASN A 199 -1.72 -22.16 -20.67
C ASN A 199 -1.65 -22.63 -19.21
N LYS A 200 -2.63 -22.23 -18.37
CA LYS A 200 -2.70 -22.60 -16.94
C LYS A 200 -1.37 -22.35 -16.21
N LEU A 201 -0.75 -21.21 -16.49
CA LEU A 201 0.58 -20.89 -15.98
C LEU A 201 0.57 -20.62 -14.47
N LEU A 202 -0.56 -20.19 -13.91
CA LEU A 202 -0.75 -19.96 -12.48
C LEU A 202 -1.88 -20.86 -11.96
N THR A 203 -1.80 -21.18 -10.67
CA THR A 203 -2.83 -21.95 -9.97
C THR A 203 -3.49 -21.10 -8.89
N ALA A 204 -4.82 -21.17 -8.80
CA ALA A 204 -5.62 -20.56 -7.75
C ALA A 204 -6.21 -21.65 -6.85
N ASN A 205 -6.00 -21.51 -5.53
CA ASN A 205 -6.62 -22.37 -4.54
C ASN A 205 -7.32 -21.50 -3.49
N ALA A 206 -8.39 -22.03 -2.90
CA ALA A 206 -9.06 -21.39 -1.78
C ALA A 206 -9.60 -22.42 -0.80
N ILE A 207 -9.70 -22.02 0.46
CA ILE A 207 -10.43 -22.72 1.51
C ILE A 207 -11.36 -21.73 2.20
N LEU A 208 -12.61 -22.13 2.40
CA LEU A 208 -13.64 -21.32 3.03
C LEU A 208 -14.36 -22.15 4.08
N LYS A 209 -14.70 -21.51 5.20
CA LYS A 209 -15.52 -22.14 6.24
C LYS A 209 -16.34 -21.08 6.98
N ILE A 210 -17.56 -21.44 7.38
CA ILE A 210 -18.41 -20.60 8.23
C ILE A 210 -18.41 -21.22 9.64
N PHE A 211 -18.17 -20.37 10.63
CA PHE A 211 -18.09 -20.78 12.02
C PHE A 211 -19.18 -20.14 12.86
N PRO A 212 -19.81 -20.86 13.81
CA PRO A 212 -20.63 -20.23 14.82
C PRO A 212 -19.82 -19.21 15.63
N ALA A 213 -20.36 -18.01 15.82
CA ALA A 213 -19.61 -16.90 16.39
C ALA A 213 -20.44 -16.12 17.44
N LYS A 214 -19.74 -15.52 18.41
CA LYS A 214 -20.29 -14.62 19.44
C LYS A 214 -19.32 -13.49 19.72
N ALA A 215 -19.82 -12.26 19.81
CA ALA A 215 -19.01 -11.12 20.19
C ALA A 215 -18.86 -10.99 21.71
N THR A 216 -17.66 -10.67 22.16
CA THR A 216 -17.34 -10.36 23.55
C THR A 216 -16.45 -9.12 23.60
N ASN A 217 -17.00 -7.97 23.94
CA ASN A 217 -16.34 -6.66 23.81
C ASN A 217 -15.88 -6.39 22.36
N ASP A 218 -14.57 -6.23 22.14
CA ASP A 218 -13.98 -6.01 20.81
C ASP A 218 -13.49 -7.31 20.17
N ASP A 219 -13.68 -8.46 20.83
CA ASP A 219 -13.29 -9.78 20.36
C ASP A 219 -14.49 -10.55 19.78
N ILE A 220 -14.20 -11.51 18.91
CA ILE A 220 -15.16 -12.52 18.44
C ILE A 220 -14.65 -13.89 18.87
N LYS A 221 -15.52 -14.65 19.52
CA LYS A 221 -15.29 -16.07 19.83
C LYS A 221 -15.90 -16.91 18.72
N ILE A 222 -15.13 -17.77 18.12
CA ILE A 222 -15.59 -18.81 17.18
C ILE A 222 -15.55 -20.17 17.88
N TYR A 223 -16.58 -20.95 17.67
CA TYR A 223 -16.67 -22.31 18.22
C TYR A 223 -16.08 -23.30 17.21
N ASN A 224 -15.13 -24.10 17.68
CA ASN A 224 -14.59 -25.23 16.92
C ASN A 224 -15.24 -26.51 17.46
N SER A 225 -16.10 -27.13 16.65
CA SER A 225 -16.81 -28.35 17.00
C SER A 225 -15.91 -29.58 17.13
N GLU A 226 -14.75 -29.59 16.44
CA GLU A 226 -13.82 -30.70 16.45
C GLU A 226 -13.07 -30.81 17.79
N THR A 227 -12.74 -29.67 18.38
CA THR A 227 -11.99 -29.59 19.64
C THR A 227 -12.86 -29.22 20.83
N ASP A 228 -14.16 -29.06 20.63
CA ASP A 228 -15.13 -28.57 21.63
C ASP A 228 -14.63 -27.33 22.40
N SER A 229 -14.03 -26.40 21.67
CA SER A 229 -13.36 -25.25 22.26
C SER A 229 -13.68 -23.95 21.50
N PHE A 230 -13.41 -22.81 22.17
CA PHE A 230 -13.53 -21.50 21.56
C PHE A 230 -12.15 -20.94 21.19
N ILE A 231 -12.02 -20.48 19.95
CA ILE A 231 -10.91 -19.67 19.53
C ILE A 231 -11.35 -18.21 19.62
N LYS A 232 -10.51 -17.36 20.23
CA LYS A 232 -10.77 -15.94 20.35
C LYS A 232 -10.01 -15.18 19.28
N LEU A 233 -10.73 -14.44 18.45
CA LEU A 233 -10.18 -13.53 17.46
C LEU A 233 -10.22 -12.11 18.02
N HIS A 234 -9.05 -11.46 18.08
CA HIS A 234 -8.91 -10.10 18.58
C HIS A 234 -9.03 -9.10 17.43
N PHE A 235 -9.93 -8.12 17.57
CA PHE A 235 -10.16 -7.09 16.57
C PHE A 235 -9.86 -5.70 17.13
N LEU A 236 -9.38 -4.82 16.23
CA LEU A 236 -9.10 -3.44 16.57
C LEU A 236 -10.33 -2.56 16.36
N ARG A 237 -10.67 -1.78 17.39
CA ARG A 237 -11.69 -0.74 17.27
C ARG A 237 -11.11 0.51 16.62
N GLN A 238 -11.86 1.13 15.72
CA GLN A 238 -11.49 2.42 15.17
C GLN A 238 -11.41 3.47 16.27
N GLN A 239 -10.29 4.20 16.33
CA GLN A 239 -10.06 5.25 17.31
C GLN A 239 -9.94 6.64 16.70
N VAL A 240 -9.94 6.75 15.36
CA VAL A 240 -9.87 8.05 14.69
C VAL A 240 -11.10 8.86 15.05
N LYS A 241 -10.91 10.07 15.64
CA LYS A 241 -12.04 10.95 16.00
C LYS A 241 -12.76 11.41 14.73
N LYS A 242 -13.94 10.85 14.49
CA LYS A 242 -14.86 11.16 13.39
C LYS A 242 -16.24 11.49 13.94
N LYS A 243 -17.12 12.07 13.09
CA LYS A 243 -18.53 12.29 13.43
C LYS A 243 -19.35 10.98 13.46
N GLN A 244 -18.82 9.90 12.91
CA GLN A 244 -19.44 8.57 12.84
C GLN A 244 -19.04 7.71 14.05
N ASN A 245 -19.73 6.56 14.20
CA ASN A 245 -19.37 5.55 15.20
C ASN A 245 -17.93 5.05 15.01
N GLN A 246 -17.32 4.60 16.09
CA GLN A 246 -16.05 3.90 16.10
C GLN A 246 -16.29 2.41 15.91
N PHE A 247 -16.24 1.95 14.66
CA PHE A 247 -16.52 0.57 14.28
C PHE A 247 -15.46 -0.42 14.77
N CYS A 248 -15.93 -1.60 15.15
CA CYS A 248 -15.13 -2.82 15.31
C CYS A 248 -15.88 -3.97 14.64
N LEU A 249 -15.21 -4.98 14.10
CA LEU A 249 -15.87 -6.11 13.45
C LEU A 249 -16.82 -6.83 14.44
N SER A 250 -16.47 -6.88 15.72
CA SER A 250 -17.30 -7.46 16.78
C SER A 250 -18.68 -6.78 16.96
N ASP A 251 -18.83 -5.54 16.50
CA ASP A 251 -20.12 -4.83 16.58
C ASP A 251 -21.20 -5.45 15.67
N PHE A 252 -20.77 -6.22 14.67
CA PHE A 252 -21.62 -6.86 13.66
C PHE A 252 -21.94 -8.32 13.98
N ILE A 253 -21.47 -8.83 15.11
CA ILE A 253 -21.72 -10.20 15.57
C ILE A 253 -22.57 -10.15 16.86
N VAL A 254 -23.53 -11.06 16.97
CA VAL A 254 -24.42 -11.15 18.16
C VAL A 254 -23.60 -11.23 19.45
N PRO A 255 -23.84 -10.34 20.42
CA PRO A 255 -23.18 -10.39 21.72
C PRO A 255 -23.42 -11.71 22.47
N SER A 256 -22.38 -12.21 23.13
CA SER A 256 -22.43 -13.49 23.89
C SER A 256 -23.49 -13.53 25.00
N LYS A 257 -23.95 -12.36 25.44
CA LYS A 257 -25.03 -12.24 26.44
C LYS A 257 -26.42 -12.58 25.89
N LEU A 258 -26.57 -12.58 24.56
CA LEU A 258 -27.83 -12.86 23.90
C LEU A 258 -27.90 -14.33 23.45
N LYS A 259 -29.12 -14.94 23.55
CA LYS A 259 -29.31 -16.33 23.13
C LYS A 259 -29.36 -16.56 21.63
N LYS A 260 -29.42 -15.49 20.81
CA LYS A 260 -29.46 -15.61 19.35
C LYS A 260 -28.13 -16.14 18.82
N GLN A 261 -28.16 -17.02 17.83
CA GLN A 261 -26.97 -17.53 17.13
C GLN A 261 -26.55 -16.58 16.04
N ASP A 262 -25.25 -16.55 15.76
CA ASP A 262 -24.63 -15.82 14.65
C ASP A 262 -23.40 -16.57 14.12
N TRP A 263 -22.89 -16.14 12.97
CA TRP A 263 -21.83 -16.84 12.27
C TRP A 263 -20.82 -15.84 11.68
N ILE A 264 -19.60 -16.30 11.46
CA ILE A 264 -18.55 -15.58 10.76
C ILE A 264 -17.93 -16.47 9.69
N GLY A 265 -17.81 -15.95 8.48
CA GLY A 265 -17.08 -16.61 7.41
C GLY A 265 -15.58 -16.29 7.49
N ALA A 266 -14.76 -17.31 7.27
CA ALA A 266 -13.31 -17.15 7.08
C ALA A 266 -12.89 -17.82 5.79
N PHE A 267 -11.87 -17.26 5.13
CA PHE A 267 -11.29 -17.85 3.93
C PHE A 267 -9.79 -17.58 3.86
N SER A 268 -9.09 -18.47 3.18
CA SER A 268 -7.71 -18.27 2.75
C SER A 268 -7.61 -18.61 1.27
N LEU A 269 -6.87 -17.84 0.51
CA LEU A 269 -6.74 -18.06 -0.94
C LEU A 269 -5.34 -17.72 -1.45
N THR A 270 -4.97 -18.36 -2.57
CA THR A 270 -3.78 -18.06 -3.36
C THR A 270 -4.16 -18.03 -4.83
N THR A 271 -3.55 -17.14 -5.62
CA THR A 271 -3.79 -17.03 -7.07
C THR A 271 -2.50 -16.97 -7.89
N GLY A 272 -1.34 -17.09 -7.25
CA GLY A 272 -0.04 -16.87 -7.87
C GLY A 272 0.91 -18.05 -7.76
N ILE A 273 0.42 -19.26 -7.48
CA ILE A 273 1.27 -20.45 -7.44
C ILE A 273 1.79 -20.74 -8.85
N GLY A 274 3.11 -20.82 -9.01
CA GLY A 274 3.81 -20.96 -10.31
C GLY A 274 4.44 -19.67 -10.82
N LEU A 275 4.23 -18.52 -10.15
CA LEU A 275 4.77 -17.24 -10.59
C LEU A 275 6.30 -17.23 -10.68
N GLU A 276 6.99 -17.79 -9.69
CA GLU A 276 8.46 -17.82 -9.64
C GLU A 276 9.07 -18.56 -10.84
N GLU A 277 8.43 -19.63 -11.29
CA GLU A 277 8.87 -20.38 -12.47
C GLU A 277 8.75 -19.57 -13.76
N ILE A 278 7.72 -18.71 -13.85
CA ILE A 278 7.50 -17.85 -15.02
C ILE A 278 8.50 -16.71 -15.06
N VAL A 279 8.79 -16.10 -13.91
CA VAL A 279 9.69 -14.94 -13.81
C VAL A 279 11.16 -15.33 -14.03
N ASN A 280 11.54 -16.56 -13.69
CA ASN A 280 12.90 -17.08 -13.83
C ASN A 280 13.21 -17.66 -15.23
N ARG A 281 12.24 -17.71 -16.12
CA ARG A 281 12.39 -18.09 -17.54
C ARG A 281 12.65 -16.86 -18.40
#